data_620c5c79fbf539ddc8c030f11cb27736
#
_entry.id   620c5c79fbf539ddc8c030f11cb27736
#
_cell.length_a   1.000
_cell.length_b   1.000
_cell.length_c   1.000
_cell.angle_alpha   90.00
_cell.angle_beta   90.00
_cell.angle_gamma   90.00
#
_symmetry.space_group_name_H-M   'P 1'
#
loop_
_entity.id
_entity.type
_entity.pdbx_description
1 polymer ?
#
loop_
_entity_poly.entity_id
_entity_poly.type
_entity_poly.pdbx_seq_one_letter_code
_entity_poly.pdbx_strand_id
1 'polypeptide(L)'
;MRKTEESPGTASGLRIAMILLGIAVTPVLLSSSSLGNQLSSSGLISVVIIGGLILAILSAITISVGEKARLPTYGIVKYAFGEQGAIAINILMAISLFGWIAVTANMFGHSVHDLLAQHGLELPVQLLVAAGCVIFVASTAFGFAVLGKVAQFAVPVIALVLCYILYVTTHTTVAAPAAITSMNTGVAVSTVVGTIIVLVATLPDFGSFVHNRKHALIAAGLTFLIAYPLLYWAGATPSAISGQGSLLGAMAVFGAVLPGALLLIFACITGNAGNMFQGTLVVSTLLTRFPKWQITIALGVLAAIVGSMDIMAWFIPFLLFLGIATPPVAGIYIADFFLYRRNGYEESVLTREPQIKVLTFVAWIIGSAVGFMTVKGLFTLTTIPSLDSILVACIAYAALSRIGDSK
;
A
#
# COMPACT_ATOMS: atom_id res chain seq x y z
N MET A 1 -6.81 -27.89 14.77
CA MET A 1 -6.29 -26.59 14.36
C MET A 1 -7.19 -25.90 13.29
N ARG A 2 -8.50 -25.76 13.51
CA ARG A 2 -9.48 -25.25 12.52
C ARG A 2 -10.25 -24.00 12.96
N LYS A 3 -9.75 -23.20 13.94
CA LYS A 3 -10.47 -22.04 14.52
C LYS A 3 -9.79 -20.67 14.33
N THR A 4 -8.77 -20.54 13.50
CA THR A 4 -8.02 -19.28 13.31
C THR A 4 -8.24 -18.58 11.97
N GLU A 5 -8.94 -19.16 11.01
CA GLU A 5 -9.37 -18.44 9.81
C GLU A 5 -10.67 -17.69 10.14
N GLU A 6 -10.58 -16.36 10.25
CA GLU A 6 -11.79 -15.54 10.32
C GLU A 6 -12.59 -15.72 9.03
N SER A 7 -13.88 -15.99 9.21
CA SER A 7 -14.82 -16.10 8.10
C SER A 7 -14.99 -14.74 7.41
N PRO A 8 -15.16 -14.69 6.08
CA PRO A 8 -15.55 -13.46 5.40
C PRO A 8 -16.77 -12.82 6.08
N GLY A 9 -16.77 -11.50 6.20
CA GLY A 9 -17.92 -10.78 6.75
C GLY A 9 -17.98 -10.66 8.27
N THR A 10 -16.88 -10.86 9.01
CA THR A 10 -16.89 -10.81 10.47
C THR A 10 -16.11 -9.65 11.08
N ALA A 11 -15.26 -8.96 10.31
CA ALA A 11 -14.40 -7.91 10.81
C ALA A 11 -15.11 -6.56 10.95
N SER A 12 -14.87 -5.85 12.05
CA SER A 12 -15.35 -4.48 12.25
C SER A 12 -14.55 -3.47 11.41
N GLY A 13 -15.20 -2.35 11.05
CA GLY A 13 -14.56 -1.28 10.30
C GLY A 13 -13.33 -0.69 11.00
N LEU A 14 -13.38 -0.55 12.33
CA LEU A 14 -12.24 -0.06 13.12
C LEU A 14 -11.04 -1.02 13.06
N ARG A 15 -11.29 -2.33 13.13
CA ARG A 15 -10.22 -3.32 13.02
C ARG A 15 -9.56 -3.28 11.65
N ILE A 16 -10.35 -3.19 10.57
CA ILE A 16 -9.80 -3.02 9.22
C ILE A 16 -9.03 -1.72 9.11
N ALA A 17 -9.56 -0.60 9.64
CA ALA A 17 -8.84 0.68 9.63
C ALA A 17 -7.46 0.59 10.30
N MET A 18 -7.35 -0.08 11.45
CA MET A 18 -6.06 -0.28 12.13
C MET A 18 -5.09 -1.12 11.29
N ILE A 19 -5.58 -2.17 10.62
CA ILE A 19 -4.74 -2.98 9.71
C ILE A 19 -4.23 -2.12 8.54
N LEU A 20 -5.13 -1.38 7.88
CA LEU A 20 -4.78 -0.51 6.75
C LEU A 20 -3.80 0.59 7.15
N LEU A 21 -3.99 1.19 8.33
CA LEU A 21 -3.05 2.17 8.88
C LEU A 21 -1.68 1.55 9.14
N GLY A 22 -1.64 0.37 9.76
CA GLY A 22 -0.40 -0.35 10.00
C GLY A 22 0.38 -0.61 8.70
N ILE A 23 -0.30 -0.92 7.60
CA ILE A 23 0.32 -1.09 6.27
C ILE A 23 0.78 0.25 5.70
N ALA A 24 -0.01 1.31 5.87
CA ALA A 24 0.26 2.62 5.29
C ALA A 24 1.42 3.37 5.95
N VAL A 25 1.77 3.06 7.19
CA VAL A 25 2.80 3.82 7.95
C VAL A 25 4.15 3.80 7.24
N THR A 26 4.65 2.64 6.81
CA THR A 26 5.98 2.53 6.20
C THR A 26 6.14 3.37 4.93
N PRO A 27 5.29 3.22 3.88
CA PRO A 27 5.42 4.03 2.69
C PRO A 27 5.23 5.52 2.96
N VAL A 28 4.36 5.89 3.93
CA VAL A 28 4.17 7.29 4.32
C VAL A 28 5.43 7.86 4.95
N LEU A 29 6.06 7.18 5.90
CA LEU A 29 7.28 7.66 6.54
C LEU A 29 8.45 7.80 5.56
N LEU A 30 8.51 6.97 4.51
CA LEU A 30 9.49 7.09 3.44
C LEU A 30 9.30 8.34 2.59
N SER A 31 8.06 8.68 2.26
CA SER A 31 7.74 9.74 1.31
C SER A 31 7.44 11.10 1.96
N SER A 32 6.98 11.11 3.22
CA SER A 32 6.57 12.35 3.92
C SER A 32 7.74 13.32 4.12
N SER A 33 8.93 12.82 4.40
CA SER A 33 10.11 13.65 4.62
C SER A 33 10.51 14.46 3.38
N SER A 34 10.38 13.88 2.19
CA SER A 34 10.67 14.58 0.93
C SER A 34 9.66 15.70 0.64
N LEU A 35 8.40 15.55 1.07
CA LEU A 35 7.39 16.59 0.96
C LEU A 35 7.58 17.68 2.03
N GLY A 36 7.94 17.28 3.24
CA GLY A 36 8.15 18.21 4.35
C GLY A 36 9.21 19.26 4.05
N ASN A 37 10.32 18.88 3.43
CA ASN A 37 11.41 19.80 3.10
C ASN A 37 11.20 20.60 1.80
N GLN A 38 10.09 20.38 1.07
CA GLN A 38 9.81 21.04 -0.20
C GLN A 38 8.50 21.85 -0.23
N LEU A 39 7.72 21.82 0.86
CA LEU A 39 6.44 22.52 0.96
C LEU A 39 6.41 23.42 2.19
N SER A 40 5.72 24.58 2.05
CA SER A 40 5.34 25.38 3.21
C SER A 40 4.35 24.61 4.08
N SER A 41 4.24 24.95 5.37
CA SER A 41 3.32 24.29 6.30
C SER A 41 1.86 24.32 5.82
N SER A 42 1.39 25.44 5.25
CA SER A 42 0.04 25.54 4.68
C SER A 42 -0.13 24.71 3.40
N GLY A 43 0.90 24.69 2.55
CA GLY A 43 0.95 23.86 1.35
C GLY A 43 0.89 22.37 1.68
N LEU A 44 1.66 21.92 2.66
CA LEU A 44 1.65 20.55 3.14
C LEU A 44 0.27 20.11 3.63
N ILE A 45 -0.38 20.91 4.49
CA ILE A 45 -1.73 20.64 4.99
C ILE A 45 -2.73 20.49 3.83
N SER A 46 -2.72 21.44 2.89
CA SER A 46 -3.61 21.40 1.73
C SER A 46 -3.41 20.15 0.88
N VAL A 47 -2.17 19.80 0.60
CA VAL A 47 -1.79 18.65 -0.23
C VAL A 47 -2.21 17.32 0.43
N VAL A 48 -1.97 17.15 1.73
CA VAL A 48 -2.34 15.91 2.42
C VAL A 48 -3.85 15.75 2.59
N ILE A 49 -4.60 16.85 2.76
CA ILE A 49 -6.07 16.81 2.81
C ILE A 49 -6.64 16.44 1.44
N ILE A 50 -6.18 17.08 0.36
CA ILE A 50 -6.65 16.78 -1.01
C ILE A 50 -6.31 15.33 -1.37
N GLY A 51 -5.08 14.89 -1.13
CA GLY A 51 -4.67 13.51 -1.39
C GLY A 51 -5.46 12.51 -0.57
N GLY A 52 -5.68 12.79 0.72
CA GLY A 52 -6.50 11.96 1.60
C GLY A 52 -7.95 11.85 1.15
N LEU A 53 -8.56 12.96 0.67
CA LEU A 53 -9.92 12.96 0.13
C LEU A 53 -10.03 12.09 -1.13
N ILE A 54 -9.09 12.23 -2.07
CA ILE A 54 -9.03 11.39 -3.28
C ILE A 54 -8.93 9.91 -2.90
N LEU A 55 -8.01 9.57 -2.01
CA LEU A 55 -7.81 8.21 -1.53
C LEU A 55 -9.05 7.67 -0.79
N ALA A 56 -9.72 8.49 0.02
CA ALA A 56 -10.93 8.10 0.73
C ALA A 56 -12.08 7.74 -0.23
N ILE A 57 -12.26 8.52 -1.30
CA ILE A 57 -13.27 8.25 -2.33
C ILE A 57 -12.94 6.93 -3.06
N LEU A 58 -11.71 6.77 -3.53
CA LEU A 58 -11.29 5.55 -4.21
C LEU A 58 -11.39 4.33 -3.30
N SER A 59 -10.96 4.47 -2.04
CA SER A 59 -11.02 3.41 -1.03
C SER A 59 -12.45 3.00 -0.70
N ALA A 60 -13.37 3.97 -0.59
CA ALA A 60 -14.78 3.69 -0.35
C ALA A 60 -15.41 2.84 -1.49
N ILE A 61 -14.96 3.07 -2.73
CA ILE A 61 -15.38 2.29 -3.89
C ILE A 61 -14.76 0.88 -3.83
N THR A 62 -13.44 0.79 -3.78
CA THR A 62 -12.72 -0.49 -3.89
C THR A 62 -13.01 -1.45 -2.74
N ILE A 63 -13.05 -0.94 -1.50
CA ILE A 63 -13.40 -1.77 -0.34
C ILE A 63 -14.87 -2.26 -0.39
N SER A 64 -15.78 -1.42 -0.92
CA SER A 64 -17.19 -1.81 -1.10
C SER A 64 -17.39 -2.88 -2.17
N VAL A 65 -16.54 -2.89 -3.22
CA VAL A 65 -16.51 -3.99 -4.19
C VAL A 65 -16.14 -5.30 -3.50
N GLY A 66 -15.08 -5.31 -2.69
CA GLY A 66 -14.66 -6.49 -1.93
C GLY A 66 -15.70 -6.95 -0.91
N GLU A 67 -16.37 -6.01 -0.24
CA GLU A 67 -17.46 -6.30 0.71
C GLU A 67 -18.64 -6.97 0.02
N LYS A 68 -19.05 -6.45 -1.13
CA LYS A 68 -20.17 -7.01 -1.89
C LYS A 68 -19.81 -8.34 -2.53
N ALA A 69 -18.60 -8.47 -3.08
CA ALA A 69 -18.12 -9.68 -3.73
C ALA A 69 -17.86 -10.82 -2.75
N ARG A 70 -17.48 -10.51 -1.50
CA ARG A 70 -16.91 -11.47 -0.53
C ARG A 70 -15.67 -12.19 -1.09
N LEU A 71 -15.01 -11.56 -2.05
CA LEU A 71 -13.82 -12.05 -2.72
C LEU A 71 -12.68 -11.03 -2.55
N PRO A 72 -11.46 -11.50 -2.38
CA PRO A 72 -10.27 -10.66 -2.48
C PRO A 72 -10.01 -10.27 -3.95
N THR A 73 -9.13 -9.30 -4.14
CA THR A 73 -8.81 -8.74 -5.46
C THR A 73 -8.45 -9.80 -6.48
N TYR A 74 -7.61 -10.78 -6.09
CA TYR A 74 -7.21 -11.88 -6.99
C TYR A 74 -8.39 -12.79 -7.42
N GLY A 75 -9.47 -12.83 -6.63
CA GLY A 75 -10.69 -13.51 -7.01
C GLY A 75 -11.54 -12.66 -7.97
N ILE A 76 -11.66 -11.37 -7.70
CA ILE A 76 -12.44 -10.42 -8.49
C ILE A 76 -11.89 -10.26 -9.91
N VAL A 77 -10.56 -10.22 -10.07
CA VAL A 77 -9.93 -10.07 -11.40
C VAL A 77 -10.22 -11.23 -12.34
N LYS A 78 -10.59 -12.41 -11.84
CA LYS A 78 -11.03 -13.55 -12.69
C LYS A 78 -12.27 -13.19 -13.52
N TYR A 79 -13.19 -12.42 -12.96
CA TYR A 79 -14.43 -12.01 -13.64
C TYR A 79 -14.14 -10.95 -14.70
N ALA A 80 -13.22 -10.05 -14.46
CA ALA A 80 -12.89 -8.98 -15.40
C ALA A 80 -11.92 -9.41 -16.51
N PHE A 81 -10.92 -10.25 -16.22
CA PHE A 81 -9.87 -10.67 -17.16
C PHE A 81 -10.04 -12.08 -17.74
N GLY A 82 -10.98 -12.86 -17.20
CA GLY A 82 -11.11 -14.30 -17.44
C GLY A 82 -10.24 -15.12 -16.49
N GLU A 83 -10.53 -16.38 -16.31
CA GLU A 83 -9.89 -17.23 -15.31
C GLU A 83 -8.37 -17.41 -15.57
N GLN A 84 -7.99 -17.66 -16.81
CA GLN A 84 -6.58 -17.73 -17.21
C GLN A 84 -5.94 -16.35 -17.33
N GLY A 85 -6.69 -15.35 -17.82
CA GLY A 85 -6.21 -13.97 -17.88
C GLY A 85 -5.84 -13.40 -16.53
N ALA A 86 -6.59 -13.74 -15.48
CA ALA A 86 -6.30 -13.34 -14.11
C ALA A 86 -4.95 -13.84 -13.58
N ILE A 87 -4.38 -14.92 -14.14
CA ILE A 87 -3.05 -15.42 -13.75
C ILE A 87 -1.98 -14.35 -13.98
N ALA A 88 -2.02 -13.65 -15.13
CA ALA A 88 -1.05 -12.59 -15.44
C ALA A 88 -1.17 -11.42 -14.45
N ILE A 89 -2.39 -11.03 -14.10
CA ILE A 89 -2.64 -9.95 -13.12
C ILE A 89 -2.22 -10.40 -11.71
N ASN A 90 -2.47 -11.64 -11.34
CA ASN A 90 -2.04 -12.17 -10.04
C ASN A 90 -0.51 -12.27 -9.93
N ILE A 91 0.20 -12.58 -11.03
CA ILE A 91 1.66 -12.52 -11.08
C ILE A 91 2.15 -11.08 -10.87
N LEU A 92 1.54 -10.09 -11.55
CA LEU A 92 1.86 -8.68 -11.34
C LEU A 92 1.66 -8.26 -9.87
N MET A 93 0.55 -8.65 -9.25
CA MET A 93 0.27 -8.37 -7.84
C MET A 93 1.27 -9.07 -6.91
N ALA A 94 1.62 -10.32 -7.20
CA ALA A 94 2.60 -11.09 -6.42
C ALA A 94 3.98 -10.41 -6.45
N ILE A 95 4.44 -9.97 -7.64
CA ILE A 95 5.70 -9.22 -7.80
C ILE A 95 5.64 -7.90 -7.01
N SER A 96 4.51 -7.18 -7.10
CA SER A 96 4.30 -5.92 -6.39
C SER A 96 4.43 -6.08 -4.87
N LEU A 97 3.72 -7.04 -4.31
CA LEU A 97 3.72 -7.31 -2.87
C LEU A 97 5.07 -7.85 -2.40
N PHE A 98 5.68 -8.76 -3.16
CA PHE A 98 7.01 -9.27 -2.86
C PHE A 98 8.08 -8.17 -2.84
N GLY A 99 8.06 -7.25 -3.81
CA GLY A 99 8.97 -6.12 -3.82
C GLY A 99 8.82 -5.24 -2.57
N TRP A 100 7.59 -4.95 -2.15
CA TRP A 100 7.35 -4.23 -0.89
C TRP A 100 7.85 -5.00 0.34
N ILE A 101 7.68 -6.33 0.39
CA ILE A 101 8.20 -7.15 1.49
C ILE A 101 9.73 -7.04 1.55
N ALA A 102 10.42 -7.16 0.41
CA ALA A 102 11.88 -7.09 0.35
C ALA A 102 12.43 -5.70 0.72
N VAL A 103 11.82 -4.63 0.19
CA VAL A 103 12.19 -3.23 0.51
C VAL A 103 12.02 -2.96 2.01
N THR A 104 10.89 -3.35 2.59
CA THR A 104 10.61 -3.12 4.01
C THR A 104 11.50 -3.97 4.91
N ALA A 105 11.91 -5.18 4.46
CA ALA A 105 12.88 -6.01 5.17
C ALA A 105 14.28 -5.36 5.19
N ASN A 106 14.72 -4.80 4.05
CA ASN A 106 15.96 -4.03 3.97
C ASN A 106 15.93 -2.83 4.93
N MET A 107 14.84 -2.04 4.90
CA MET A 107 14.67 -0.91 5.80
C MET A 107 14.70 -1.30 7.28
N PHE A 108 14.04 -2.40 7.64
CA PHE A 108 14.07 -2.92 9.00
C PHE A 108 15.51 -3.23 9.43
N GLY A 109 16.25 -3.97 8.59
CA GLY A 109 17.62 -4.34 8.85
C GLY A 109 18.52 -3.13 9.08
N HIS A 110 18.46 -2.12 8.20
CA HIS A 110 19.22 -0.89 8.34
C HIS A 110 18.81 -0.07 9.57
N SER A 111 17.49 0.08 9.83
CA SER A 111 17.02 0.84 11.01
C SER A 111 17.47 0.20 12.32
N VAL A 112 17.48 -1.12 12.41
CA VAL A 112 17.98 -1.84 13.60
C VAL A 112 19.49 -1.76 13.69
N HIS A 113 20.21 -1.88 12.57
CA HIS A 113 21.68 -1.73 12.52
C HIS A 113 22.10 -0.36 13.03
N ASP A 114 21.53 0.71 12.50
CA ASP A 114 21.85 2.09 12.89
C ASP A 114 21.58 2.34 14.38
N LEU A 115 20.49 1.76 14.89
CA LEU A 115 20.15 1.84 16.32
C LEU A 115 21.17 1.12 17.19
N LEU A 116 21.59 -0.09 16.82
CA LEU A 116 22.55 -0.89 17.57
C LEU A 116 23.97 -0.29 17.50
N ALA A 117 24.37 0.21 16.34
CA ALA A 117 25.68 0.85 16.13
C ALA A 117 25.87 2.07 17.05
N GLN A 118 24.81 2.85 17.33
CA GLN A 118 24.85 3.95 18.29
C GLN A 118 25.19 3.49 19.74
N HIS A 119 24.95 2.21 20.04
CA HIS A 119 25.26 1.62 21.34
C HIS A 119 26.52 0.74 21.30
N GLY A 120 27.32 0.85 20.22
CA GLY A 120 28.56 0.10 20.06
C GLY A 120 28.40 -1.37 19.66
N LEU A 121 27.21 -1.76 19.19
CA LEU A 121 26.91 -3.12 18.73
C LEU A 121 26.80 -3.12 17.20
N GLU A 122 27.84 -3.60 16.52
CA GLU A 122 27.88 -3.71 15.06
C GLU A 122 27.51 -5.14 14.62
N LEU A 123 26.21 -5.35 14.31
CA LEU A 123 25.73 -6.60 13.72
C LEU A 123 25.58 -6.44 12.20
N PRO A 124 25.87 -7.50 11.40
CA PRO A 124 25.67 -7.45 9.96
C PRO A 124 24.22 -7.15 9.60
N VAL A 125 23.98 -6.21 8.67
CA VAL A 125 22.64 -5.83 8.21
C VAL A 125 21.88 -7.05 7.70
N GLN A 126 22.53 -7.96 7.00
CA GLN A 126 21.94 -9.20 6.46
C GLN A 126 21.32 -10.08 7.55
N LEU A 127 21.98 -10.19 8.70
CA LEU A 127 21.45 -10.92 9.85
C LEU A 127 20.20 -10.26 10.40
N LEU A 128 20.18 -8.93 10.47
CA LEU A 128 19.03 -8.15 10.96
C LEU A 128 17.87 -8.18 9.99
N VAL A 129 18.11 -8.15 8.67
CA VAL A 129 17.09 -8.37 7.63
C VAL A 129 16.46 -9.76 7.79
N ALA A 130 17.29 -10.81 7.97
CA ALA A 130 16.79 -12.17 8.18
C ALA A 130 15.96 -12.28 9.47
N ALA A 131 16.41 -11.67 10.57
CA ALA A 131 15.66 -11.62 11.82
C ALA A 131 14.31 -10.90 11.66
N GLY A 132 14.27 -9.78 10.91
CA GLY A 132 13.04 -9.08 10.55
C GLY A 132 12.09 -9.98 9.76
N CYS A 133 12.59 -10.71 8.76
CA CYS A 133 11.76 -11.64 7.98
C CYS A 133 11.18 -12.76 8.84
N VAL A 134 11.88 -13.27 9.85
CA VAL A 134 11.33 -14.24 10.82
C VAL A 134 10.17 -13.62 11.58
N ILE A 135 10.29 -12.37 12.04
CA ILE A 135 9.20 -11.65 12.74
C ILE A 135 8.00 -11.47 11.81
N PHE A 136 8.22 -11.09 10.54
CA PHE A 136 7.16 -10.90 9.56
C PHE A 136 6.42 -12.19 9.25
N VAL A 137 7.13 -13.29 9.05
CA VAL A 137 6.54 -14.63 8.86
C VAL A 137 5.73 -15.03 10.10
N ALA A 138 6.30 -14.89 11.30
CA ALA A 138 5.62 -15.24 12.55
C ALA A 138 4.34 -14.42 12.77
N SER A 139 4.34 -13.12 12.38
CA SER A 139 3.16 -12.25 12.50
C SER A 139 2.05 -12.57 11.51
N THR A 140 2.34 -13.32 10.45
CA THR A 140 1.40 -13.53 9.32
C THR A 140 1.02 -15.00 9.11
N ALA A 141 1.91 -15.94 9.46
CA ALA A 141 1.72 -17.38 9.20
C ALA A 141 0.42 -17.96 9.81
N PHE A 142 -0.15 -17.29 10.81
CA PHE A 142 -1.38 -17.70 11.49
C PHE A 142 -2.63 -16.95 10.99
N GLY A 143 -2.54 -16.23 9.86
CA GLY A 143 -3.66 -15.65 9.14
C GLY A 143 -4.15 -14.30 9.66
N PHE A 144 -5.31 -13.88 9.15
CA PHE A 144 -5.91 -12.55 9.37
C PHE A 144 -6.13 -12.17 10.86
N ALA A 145 -6.42 -13.15 11.70
CA ALA A 145 -6.64 -12.92 13.13
C ALA A 145 -5.39 -12.35 13.83
N VAL A 146 -4.21 -12.88 13.50
CA VAL A 146 -2.94 -12.42 14.09
C VAL A 146 -2.54 -11.06 13.51
N LEU A 147 -2.71 -10.86 12.21
CA LEU A 147 -2.53 -9.56 11.57
C LEU A 147 -3.32 -8.45 12.29
N GLY A 148 -4.60 -8.73 12.61
CA GLY A 148 -5.43 -7.80 13.36
C GLY A 148 -4.90 -7.50 14.76
N LYS A 149 -4.39 -8.49 15.49
CA LYS A 149 -3.78 -8.29 16.83
C LYS A 149 -2.49 -7.47 16.75
N VAL A 150 -1.63 -7.76 15.78
CA VAL A 150 -0.39 -6.99 15.55
C VAL A 150 -0.73 -5.53 15.28
N ALA A 151 -1.69 -5.24 14.41
CA ALA A 151 -2.11 -3.88 14.11
C ALA A 151 -2.73 -3.18 15.35
N GLN A 152 -3.59 -3.87 16.11
CA GLN A 152 -4.21 -3.33 17.32
C GLN A 152 -3.21 -2.92 18.39
N PHE A 153 -2.07 -3.62 18.47
CA PHE A 153 -1.02 -3.27 19.43
C PHE A 153 -0.07 -2.20 18.84
N ALA A 154 0.40 -2.38 17.62
CA ALA A 154 1.45 -1.55 17.07
C ALA A 154 0.95 -0.17 16.63
N VAL A 155 -0.27 -0.03 16.11
CA VAL A 155 -0.78 1.28 15.65
C VAL A 155 -0.90 2.30 16.78
N PRO A 156 -1.43 1.97 17.98
CA PRO A 156 -1.37 2.89 19.12
C PRO A 156 0.05 3.26 19.55
N VAL A 157 0.99 2.31 19.54
CA VAL A 157 2.40 2.58 19.86
C VAL A 157 3.00 3.54 18.83
N ILE A 158 2.78 3.31 17.55
CA ILE A 158 3.19 4.21 16.46
C ILE A 158 2.61 5.61 16.67
N ALA A 159 1.34 5.72 17.01
CA ALA A 159 0.69 7.01 17.27
C ALA A 159 1.32 7.75 18.46
N LEU A 160 1.61 7.04 19.56
CA LEU A 160 2.30 7.62 20.71
C LEU A 160 3.70 8.11 20.37
N VAL A 161 4.48 7.32 19.60
CA VAL A 161 5.83 7.71 19.16
C VAL A 161 5.75 8.92 18.22
N LEU A 162 4.79 8.97 17.31
CA LEU A 162 4.57 10.13 16.45
C LEU A 162 4.20 11.39 17.24
N CYS A 163 3.31 11.28 18.24
CA CYS A 163 2.99 12.39 19.12
C CYS A 163 4.23 12.90 19.88
N TYR A 164 5.06 11.98 20.37
CA TYR A 164 6.32 12.34 21.02
C TYR A 164 7.30 13.04 20.05
N ILE A 165 7.44 12.52 18.82
CA ILE A 165 8.27 13.14 17.77
C ILE A 165 7.75 14.55 17.45
N LEU A 166 6.45 14.76 17.29
CA LEU A 166 5.85 16.07 17.09
C LEU A 166 6.13 17.00 18.26
N TYR A 167 5.98 16.51 19.48
CA TYR A 167 6.29 17.31 20.68
C TYR A 167 7.74 17.79 20.68
N VAL A 168 8.70 16.90 20.50
CA VAL A 168 10.14 17.24 20.47
C VAL A 168 10.43 18.20 19.32
N THR A 169 9.91 17.93 18.12
CA THR A 169 10.15 18.74 16.92
C THR A 169 9.64 20.17 17.08
N THR A 170 8.48 20.36 17.70
CA THR A 170 7.86 21.68 17.86
C THR A 170 8.40 22.49 19.05
N HIS A 171 9.04 21.83 20.03
CA HIS A 171 9.60 22.49 21.21
C HIS A 171 11.13 22.66 21.16
N THR A 172 11.80 22.11 20.15
CA THR A 172 13.24 22.26 19.96
C THR A 172 13.51 23.34 18.91
N THR A 173 14.22 24.39 19.30
CA THR A 173 14.66 25.43 18.35
C THR A 173 15.83 24.94 17.53
N VAL A 174 15.67 24.88 16.23
CA VAL A 174 16.72 24.56 15.24
C VAL A 174 16.89 25.72 14.29
N ALA A 175 18.05 25.85 13.66
CA ALA A 175 18.27 26.86 12.63
C ALA A 175 17.27 26.67 11.49
N ALA A 176 16.69 27.77 11.00
CA ALA A 176 15.76 27.73 9.88
C ALA A 176 16.45 27.06 8.67
N PRO A 177 15.75 26.14 7.97
CA PRO A 177 16.30 25.50 6.79
C PRO A 177 16.61 26.54 5.71
N ALA A 178 17.63 26.27 4.88
CA ALA A 178 17.89 27.02 3.66
C ALA A 178 16.63 27.04 2.77
N ALA A 179 16.49 28.07 1.92
CA ALA A 179 15.30 28.32 1.11
C ALA A 179 14.74 27.03 0.48
N ILE A 180 13.45 26.78 0.75
CA ILE A 180 12.72 25.60 0.27
C ILE A 180 12.56 25.71 -1.26
N THR A 181 13.02 24.70 -1.99
CA THR A 181 12.66 24.54 -3.41
C THR A 181 11.18 24.16 -3.47
N SER A 182 10.31 25.06 -3.91
CA SER A 182 8.86 24.84 -3.91
C SER A 182 8.47 23.75 -4.92
N MET A 183 7.94 22.65 -4.41
CA MET A 183 7.32 21.63 -5.25
C MET A 183 5.96 22.11 -5.79
N ASN A 184 5.65 21.78 -7.05
CA ASN A 184 4.33 22.04 -7.63
C ASN A 184 3.25 21.25 -6.86
N THR A 185 2.13 21.91 -6.54
CA THR A 185 1.02 21.31 -5.77
C THR A 185 0.48 20.02 -6.41
N GLY A 186 0.35 19.97 -7.75
CA GLY A 186 -0.12 18.77 -8.45
C GLY A 186 0.84 17.58 -8.27
N VAL A 187 2.16 17.83 -8.36
CA VAL A 187 3.18 16.80 -8.10
C VAL A 187 3.14 16.34 -6.64
N ALA A 188 2.97 17.27 -5.71
CA ALA A 188 2.88 16.94 -4.29
C ALA A 188 1.65 16.08 -3.97
N VAL A 189 0.46 16.43 -4.48
CA VAL A 189 -0.76 15.61 -4.35
C VAL A 189 -0.56 14.24 -5.01
N SER A 190 0.08 14.21 -6.20
CA SER A 190 0.42 12.96 -6.88
C SER A 190 1.31 12.06 -6.03
N THR A 191 2.28 12.64 -5.30
CA THR A 191 3.14 11.88 -4.37
C THR A 191 2.33 11.31 -3.22
N VAL A 192 1.46 12.09 -2.58
CA VAL A 192 0.59 11.62 -1.49
C VAL A 192 -0.31 10.48 -1.94
N VAL A 193 -0.96 10.61 -3.10
CA VAL A 193 -1.84 9.56 -3.65
C VAL A 193 -1.02 8.36 -4.09
N GLY A 194 0.05 8.57 -4.85
CA GLY A 194 0.89 7.50 -5.41
C GLY A 194 1.53 6.61 -4.36
N THR A 195 1.89 7.19 -3.20
CA THR A 195 2.51 6.46 -2.08
C THR A 195 1.73 5.23 -1.64
N ILE A 196 0.38 5.27 -1.71
CA ILE A 196 -0.46 4.19 -1.17
C ILE A 196 -1.50 3.64 -2.17
N ILE A 197 -1.47 4.10 -3.42
CA ILE A 197 -2.48 3.74 -4.42
C ILE A 197 -2.57 2.23 -4.69
N VAL A 198 -1.45 1.51 -4.57
CA VAL A 198 -1.42 0.04 -4.74
C VAL A 198 -2.27 -0.63 -3.65
N LEU A 199 -2.15 -0.19 -2.39
CA LEU A 199 -3.01 -0.69 -1.31
C LEU A 199 -4.47 -0.38 -1.60
N VAL A 200 -4.78 0.84 -2.08
CA VAL A 200 -6.16 1.24 -2.43
C VAL A 200 -6.71 0.37 -3.55
N ALA A 201 -5.89 0.02 -4.54
CA ALA A 201 -6.27 -0.89 -5.63
C ALA A 201 -6.51 -2.34 -5.16
N THR A 202 -5.91 -2.75 -4.05
CA THR A 202 -6.06 -4.09 -3.48
C THR A 202 -6.95 -4.14 -2.22
N LEU A 203 -7.69 -3.08 -1.92
CA LEU A 203 -8.61 -3.04 -0.78
C LEU A 203 -9.72 -4.11 -0.77
N PRO A 204 -10.15 -4.70 -1.90
CA PRO A 204 -11.04 -5.84 -1.84
C PRO A 204 -10.51 -7.00 -0.98
N ASP A 205 -9.19 -7.17 -0.86
CA ASP A 205 -8.57 -8.18 0.01
C ASP A 205 -9.00 -8.05 1.46
N PHE A 206 -9.16 -6.82 1.94
CA PHE A 206 -9.63 -6.50 3.28
C PHE A 206 -11.16 -6.30 3.32
N GLY A 207 -11.72 -5.77 2.24
CA GLY A 207 -13.16 -5.57 2.06
C GLY A 207 -13.96 -6.86 2.17
N SER A 208 -13.41 -7.99 1.70
CA SER A 208 -14.05 -9.30 1.80
C SER A 208 -14.30 -9.75 3.26
N PHE A 209 -13.52 -9.26 4.21
CA PHE A 209 -13.64 -9.59 5.63
C PHE A 209 -14.58 -8.65 6.41
N VAL A 210 -14.91 -7.45 5.91
CA VAL A 210 -15.76 -6.51 6.65
C VAL A 210 -17.19 -7.03 6.81
N HIS A 211 -17.79 -6.70 7.96
CA HIS A 211 -19.11 -7.18 8.30
C HIS A 211 -20.18 -6.75 7.28
N ASN A 212 -20.20 -5.47 6.90
CA ASN A 212 -21.13 -4.90 5.95
C ASN A 212 -20.61 -3.58 5.36
N ARG A 213 -21.34 -3.01 4.41
CA ARG A 213 -21.01 -1.75 3.73
C ARG A 213 -20.74 -0.58 4.69
N LYS A 214 -21.48 -0.47 5.80
CA LYS A 214 -21.23 0.58 6.80
C LYS A 214 -19.84 0.46 7.40
N HIS A 215 -19.43 -0.75 7.77
CA HIS A 215 -18.09 -1.02 8.29
C HIS A 215 -17.00 -0.82 7.21
N ALA A 216 -17.29 -1.13 5.95
CA ALA A 216 -16.38 -0.83 4.84
C ALA A 216 -16.13 0.68 4.69
N LEU A 217 -17.19 1.49 4.71
CA LEU A 217 -17.09 2.94 4.61
C LEU A 217 -16.42 3.56 5.86
N ILE A 218 -16.68 3.03 7.06
CA ILE A 218 -15.98 3.43 8.29
C ILE A 218 -14.48 3.15 8.14
N ALA A 219 -14.09 1.96 7.66
CA ALA A 219 -12.69 1.63 7.46
C ALA A 219 -12.01 2.59 6.48
N ALA A 220 -12.61 2.84 5.32
CA ALA A 220 -12.09 3.77 4.32
C ALA A 220 -11.97 5.21 4.86
N GLY A 221 -13.02 5.71 5.51
CA GLY A 221 -13.07 7.07 6.06
C GLY A 221 -12.07 7.29 7.19
N LEU A 222 -12.04 6.40 8.18
CA LEU A 222 -11.09 6.50 9.29
C LEU A 222 -9.64 6.43 8.81
N THR A 223 -9.36 5.53 7.87
CA THR A 223 -8.00 5.36 7.35
C THR A 223 -7.59 6.54 6.48
N PHE A 224 -8.30 6.82 5.39
CA PHE A 224 -7.79 7.69 4.33
C PHE A 224 -8.26 9.14 4.43
N LEU A 225 -9.41 9.42 5.06
CA LEU A 225 -9.88 10.78 5.25
C LEU A 225 -9.32 11.43 6.53
N ILE A 226 -9.03 10.63 7.57
CA ILE A 226 -8.63 11.15 8.88
C ILE A 226 -7.18 10.76 9.18
N ALA A 227 -6.90 9.49 9.38
CA ALA A 227 -5.64 9.06 9.97
C ALA A 227 -4.46 9.16 8.98
N TYR A 228 -4.67 8.89 7.70
CA TYR A 228 -3.62 8.99 6.67
C TYR A 228 -3.09 10.44 6.49
N PRO A 229 -3.94 11.49 6.34
CA PRO A 229 -3.48 12.87 6.34
C PRO A 229 -2.73 13.28 7.61
N LEU A 230 -3.22 12.86 8.78
CA LEU A 230 -2.56 13.12 10.06
C LEU A 230 -1.18 12.44 10.13
N LEU A 231 -1.09 11.18 9.73
CA LEU A 231 0.15 10.41 9.68
C LEU A 231 1.16 11.06 8.74
N TYR A 232 0.69 11.48 7.56
CA TYR A 232 1.54 12.12 6.55
C TYR A 232 2.06 13.47 7.02
N TRP A 233 1.18 14.30 7.60
CA TRP A 233 1.55 15.59 8.19
C TRP A 233 2.55 15.40 9.35
N ALA A 234 2.26 14.48 10.27
CA ALA A 234 3.13 14.21 11.41
C ALA A 234 4.52 13.70 10.97
N GLY A 235 4.58 12.81 9.99
CA GLY A 235 5.83 12.30 9.45
C GLY A 235 6.63 13.33 8.64
N ALA A 236 5.96 14.31 8.03
CA ALA A 236 6.60 15.38 7.25
C ALA A 236 7.12 16.54 8.12
N THR A 237 6.49 16.81 9.27
CA THR A 237 6.79 17.96 10.12
C THR A 237 8.26 18.05 10.56
N PRO A 238 8.93 16.95 10.99
CA PRO A 238 10.35 17.01 11.33
C PRO A 238 11.24 17.50 10.18
N SER A 239 10.97 17.03 8.97
CA SER A 239 11.71 17.42 7.78
C SER A 239 11.39 18.85 7.35
N ALA A 240 10.14 19.31 7.53
CA ALA A 240 9.73 20.69 7.26
C ALA A 240 10.45 21.71 8.16
N ILE A 241 10.76 21.33 9.40
CA ILE A 241 11.44 22.21 10.36
C ILE A 241 12.96 22.12 10.23
N SER A 242 13.52 20.91 10.01
CA SER A 242 14.97 20.70 9.94
C SER A 242 15.58 20.87 8.55
N GLY A 243 14.75 20.86 7.49
CA GLY A 243 15.23 20.84 6.09
C GLY A 243 15.83 19.52 5.63
N GLN A 244 15.77 18.45 6.45
CA GLN A 244 16.34 17.14 6.12
C GLN A 244 15.39 16.34 5.21
N GLY A 245 15.96 15.63 4.21
CA GLY A 245 15.19 14.83 3.25
C GLY A 245 14.81 13.43 3.74
N SER A 246 15.23 13.01 4.95
CA SER A 246 14.90 11.72 5.54
C SER A 246 14.43 11.85 6.98
N LEU A 247 13.60 10.92 7.44
CA LEU A 247 13.07 10.93 8.81
C LEU A 247 14.19 10.80 9.84
N LEU A 248 15.10 9.84 9.68
CA LEU A 248 16.20 9.64 10.63
C LEU A 248 17.19 10.82 10.64
N GLY A 249 17.47 11.42 9.47
CA GLY A 249 18.25 12.65 9.38
C GLY A 249 17.60 13.82 10.12
N ALA A 250 16.27 13.97 9.97
CA ALA A 250 15.51 14.96 10.74
C ALA A 250 15.56 14.67 12.25
N MET A 251 15.36 13.40 12.64
CA MET A 251 15.42 13.02 14.06
C MET A 251 16.78 13.22 14.68
N ALA A 252 17.87 13.08 13.92
CA ALA A 252 19.23 13.37 14.40
C ALA A 252 19.39 14.84 14.79
N VAL A 253 18.81 15.78 14.01
CA VAL A 253 18.82 17.22 14.31
C VAL A 253 18.11 17.52 15.63
N PHE A 254 17.06 16.78 15.96
CA PHE A 254 16.28 16.97 17.20
C PHE A 254 16.78 16.13 18.39
N GLY A 255 17.86 15.35 18.24
CA GLY A 255 18.35 14.43 19.27
C GLY A 255 17.37 13.26 19.56
N ALA A 256 16.47 12.96 18.64
CA ALA A 256 15.37 11.98 18.78
C ALA A 256 15.54 10.76 17.85
N VAL A 257 16.78 10.32 17.62
CA VAL A 257 17.09 9.19 16.71
C VAL A 257 16.44 7.90 17.19
N LEU A 258 16.49 7.61 18.50
CA LEU A 258 15.89 6.40 19.08
C LEU A 258 14.37 6.34 18.84
N PRO A 259 13.56 7.36 19.14
CA PRO A 259 12.12 7.36 18.76
C PRO A 259 11.90 7.19 17.25
N GLY A 260 12.70 7.86 16.42
CA GLY A 260 12.61 7.72 14.96
C GLY A 260 12.89 6.29 14.47
N ALA A 261 13.93 5.64 14.99
CA ALA A 261 14.25 4.26 14.66
C ALA A 261 13.17 3.29 15.15
N LEU A 262 12.67 3.46 16.38
CA LEU A 262 11.55 2.65 16.90
C LEU A 262 10.30 2.80 16.03
N LEU A 263 9.99 4.02 15.60
CA LEU A 263 8.87 4.27 14.69
C LEU A 263 9.01 3.48 13.38
N LEU A 264 10.18 3.52 12.75
CA LEU A 264 10.45 2.77 11.51
C LEU A 264 10.40 1.25 11.73
N ILE A 265 10.95 0.75 12.83
CA ILE A 265 10.93 -0.69 13.17
C ILE A 265 9.47 -1.18 13.31
N PHE A 266 8.64 -0.49 14.09
CA PHE A 266 7.23 -0.85 14.25
C PHE A 266 6.44 -0.70 12.94
N ALA A 267 6.72 0.34 12.16
CA ALA A 267 6.14 0.54 10.84
C ALA A 267 6.47 -0.64 9.90
N CYS A 268 7.74 -1.05 9.85
CA CYS A 268 8.18 -2.19 9.03
C CYS A 268 7.49 -3.50 9.45
N ILE A 269 7.32 -3.75 10.74
CA ILE A 269 6.63 -4.95 11.24
C ILE A 269 5.16 -4.95 10.79
N THR A 270 4.44 -3.85 10.99
CA THR A 270 3.02 -3.77 10.62
C THR A 270 2.80 -3.75 9.11
N GLY A 271 3.63 -3.00 8.38
CA GLY A 271 3.57 -2.92 6.92
C GLY A 271 3.83 -4.28 6.28
N ASN A 272 4.88 -4.97 6.71
CA ASN A 272 5.20 -6.29 6.17
C ASN A 272 4.24 -7.40 6.61
N ALA A 273 3.65 -7.32 7.79
CA ALA A 273 2.58 -8.25 8.16
C ALA A 273 1.42 -8.18 7.15
N GLY A 274 1.03 -6.97 6.73
CA GLY A 274 -0.01 -6.77 5.72
C GLY A 274 0.41 -7.22 4.32
N ASN A 275 1.58 -6.81 3.85
CA ASN A 275 2.10 -7.19 2.53
C ASN A 275 2.30 -8.71 2.42
N MET A 276 2.82 -9.35 3.46
CA MET A 276 3.01 -10.80 3.52
C MET A 276 1.68 -11.56 3.54
N PHE A 277 0.68 -11.04 4.25
CA PHE A 277 -0.67 -11.61 4.24
C PHE A 277 -1.26 -11.57 2.82
N GLN A 278 -1.29 -10.41 2.17
CA GLN A 278 -1.79 -10.26 0.80
C GLN A 278 -0.95 -11.09 -0.19
N GLY A 279 0.38 -11.04 -0.10
CA GLY A 279 1.30 -11.82 -0.94
C GLY A 279 1.05 -13.31 -0.83
N THR A 280 0.86 -13.83 0.37
CA THR A 280 0.51 -15.24 0.61
C THR A 280 -0.82 -15.60 -0.05
N LEU A 281 -1.83 -14.73 0.06
CA LEU A 281 -3.14 -14.97 -0.56
C LEU A 281 -3.01 -15.04 -2.09
N VAL A 282 -2.34 -14.06 -2.71
CA VAL A 282 -2.17 -14.02 -4.17
C VAL A 282 -1.34 -15.18 -4.67
N VAL A 283 -0.18 -15.47 -4.07
CA VAL A 283 0.69 -16.58 -4.48
C VAL A 283 0.02 -17.93 -4.28
N SER A 284 -0.86 -18.08 -3.27
CA SER A 284 -1.62 -19.32 -3.08
C SER A 284 -2.59 -19.64 -4.22
N THR A 285 -2.97 -18.64 -5.03
CA THR A 285 -3.77 -18.88 -6.25
C THR A 285 -2.94 -19.41 -7.42
N LEU A 286 -1.65 -19.10 -7.42
CA LEU A 286 -0.70 -19.56 -8.45
C LEU A 286 -0.09 -20.91 -8.07
N LEU A 287 0.14 -21.14 -6.78
CA LEU A 287 0.77 -22.35 -6.22
C LEU A 287 -0.22 -23.13 -5.34
N THR A 288 -1.30 -23.61 -5.96
CA THR A 288 -2.42 -24.27 -5.27
C THR A 288 -2.05 -25.58 -4.54
N ARG A 289 -0.90 -26.19 -4.87
CA ARG A 289 -0.41 -27.44 -4.26
C ARG A 289 0.19 -27.24 -2.88
N PHE A 290 0.57 -26.00 -2.53
CA PHE A 290 1.26 -25.71 -1.27
C PHE A 290 0.30 -25.07 -0.27
N PRO A 291 0.33 -25.46 1.02
CA PRO A 291 -0.44 -24.80 2.06
C PRO A 291 0.11 -23.38 2.30
N LYS A 292 -0.78 -22.45 2.68
CA LYS A 292 -0.47 -21.01 2.84
C LYS A 292 0.76 -20.75 3.73
N TRP A 293 0.93 -21.49 4.82
CA TRP A 293 2.07 -21.31 5.72
C TRP A 293 3.43 -21.57 5.06
N GLN A 294 3.51 -22.57 4.13
CA GLN A 294 4.74 -22.82 3.37
C GLN A 294 5.03 -21.67 2.40
N ILE A 295 4.00 -21.14 1.75
CA ILE A 295 4.13 -19.98 0.86
C ILE A 295 4.61 -18.77 1.67
N THR A 296 4.06 -18.53 2.86
CA THR A 296 4.49 -17.43 3.74
C THR A 296 5.97 -17.55 4.12
N ILE A 297 6.42 -18.77 4.49
CA ILE A 297 7.83 -19.02 4.80
C ILE A 297 8.71 -18.79 3.56
N ALA A 298 8.30 -19.32 2.40
CA ALA A 298 9.06 -19.14 1.15
C ALA A 298 9.19 -17.66 0.77
N LEU A 299 8.12 -16.88 0.89
CA LEU A 299 8.15 -15.43 0.69
C LEU A 299 9.11 -14.74 1.67
N GLY A 300 9.10 -15.15 2.95
CA GLY A 300 10.01 -14.62 3.96
C GLY A 300 11.48 -14.92 3.67
N VAL A 301 11.79 -16.16 3.27
CA VAL A 301 13.16 -16.55 2.90
C VAL A 301 13.64 -15.78 1.66
N LEU A 302 12.82 -15.71 0.61
CA LEU A 302 13.14 -14.96 -0.60
C LEU A 302 13.32 -13.47 -0.29
N ALA A 303 12.46 -12.90 0.56
CA ALA A 303 12.56 -11.50 0.98
C ALA A 303 13.82 -11.24 1.82
N ALA A 304 14.26 -12.19 2.65
CA ALA A 304 15.52 -12.08 3.37
C ALA A 304 16.72 -12.05 2.41
N ILE A 305 16.72 -12.87 1.38
CA ILE A 305 17.78 -12.91 0.36
C ILE A 305 17.79 -11.58 -0.42
N VAL A 306 16.66 -11.20 -1.02
CA VAL A 306 16.57 -10.00 -1.87
C VAL A 306 16.73 -8.73 -1.05
N GLY A 307 16.14 -8.66 0.16
CA GLY A 307 16.26 -7.52 1.07
C GLY A 307 17.69 -7.33 1.64
N SER A 308 18.52 -8.36 1.58
CA SER A 308 19.95 -8.28 1.96
C SER A 308 20.84 -7.77 0.82
N MET A 309 20.30 -7.60 -0.38
CA MET A 309 21.01 -7.02 -1.53
C MET A 309 20.85 -5.49 -1.54
N ASP A 310 21.53 -4.80 -2.45
CA ASP A 310 21.35 -3.36 -2.69
C ASP A 310 20.05 -3.08 -3.46
N ILE A 311 18.91 -3.38 -2.82
CA ILE A 311 17.59 -3.23 -3.43
C ILE A 311 17.15 -1.76 -3.55
N MET A 312 17.73 -0.86 -2.74
CA MET A 312 17.35 0.55 -2.74
C MET A 312 17.70 1.26 -4.06
N ALA A 313 18.71 0.79 -4.78
CA ALA A 313 19.03 1.28 -6.13
C ALA A 313 17.87 1.06 -7.13
N TRP A 314 17.07 0.02 -6.93
CA TRP A 314 15.93 -0.35 -7.79
C TRP A 314 14.59 0.18 -7.26
N PHE A 315 14.57 0.83 -6.10
CA PHE A 315 13.33 1.25 -5.44
C PHE A 315 12.50 2.22 -6.27
N ILE A 316 13.12 3.26 -6.84
CA ILE A 316 12.38 4.25 -7.68
C ILE A 316 11.84 3.61 -8.98
N PRO A 317 12.63 2.86 -9.79
CA PRO A 317 12.08 2.12 -10.92
C PRO A 317 10.93 1.17 -10.54
N PHE A 318 11.04 0.49 -9.41
CA PHE A 318 9.99 -0.37 -8.89
C PHE A 318 8.71 0.40 -8.57
N LEU A 319 8.79 1.53 -7.86
CA LEU A 319 7.63 2.37 -7.56
C LEU A 319 6.95 2.91 -8.81
N LEU A 320 7.73 3.34 -9.81
CA LEU A 320 7.19 3.80 -11.10
C LEU A 320 6.45 2.68 -11.82
N PHE A 321 7.03 1.48 -11.88
CA PHE A 321 6.37 0.32 -12.46
C PHE A 321 5.04 0.02 -11.76
N LEU A 322 5.02 -0.02 -10.43
CA LEU A 322 3.80 -0.28 -9.65
C LEU A 322 2.74 0.81 -9.85
N GLY A 323 3.16 2.07 -9.85
CA GLY A 323 2.26 3.22 -10.03
C GLY A 323 1.60 3.28 -11.41
N ILE A 324 2.17 2.58 -12.41
CA ILE A 324 1.65 2.52 -13.77
C ILE A 324 0.84 1.25 -14.03
N ALA A 325 1.33 0.09 -13.58
CA ALA A 325 0.78 -1.21 -13.96
C ALA A 325 -0.38 -1.67 -13.05
N THR A 326 -0.36 -1.34 -11.76
CA THR A 326 -1.36 -1.83 -10.80
C THR A 326 -2.67 -1.01 -10.79
N PRO A 327 -2.66 0.34 -10.81
CA PRO A 327 -3.88 1.13 -10.72
C PRO A 327 -4.92 0.85 -11.82
N PRO A 328 -4.56 0.62 -13.10
CA PRO A 328 -5.53 0.29 -14.15
C PRO A 328 -6.36 -0.95 -13.84
N VAL A 329 -5.81 -1.93 -13.11
CA VAL A 329 -6.53 -3.12 -12.68
C VAL A 329 -7.73 -2.73 -11.81
N ALA A 330 -7.54 -1.75 -10.91
CA ALA A 330 -8.63 -1.22 -10.09
C ALA A 330 -9.71 -0.55 -10.94
N GLY A 331 -9.32 0.28 -11.92
CA GLY A 331 -10.26 0.89 -12.85
C GLY A 331 -11.12 -0.14 -13.58
N ILE A 332 -10.52 -1.23 -14.02
CA ILE A 332 -11.19 -2.30 -14.75
C ILE A 332 -12.18 -3.06 -13.86
N TYR A 333 -11.77 -3.55 -12.68
CA TYR A 333 -12.72 -4.31 -11.86
C TYR A 333 -13.81 -3.42 -11.25
N ILE A 334 -13.55 -2.13 -11.03
CA ILE A 334 -14.57 -1.17 -10.64
C ILE A 334 -15.61 -1.05 -11.76
N ALA A 335 -15.18 -0.85 -13.03
CA ALA A 335 -16.09 -0.79 -14.16
C ALA A 335 -16.88 -2.09 -14.34
N ASP A 336 -16.20 -3.25 -14.26
CA ASP A 336 -16.84 -4.56 -14.34
C ASP A 336 -17.93 -4.74 -13.27
N PHE A 337 -17.61 -4.34 -12.02
CA PHE A 337 -18.58 -4.40 -10.93
C PHE A 337 -19.83 -3.58 -11.21
N PHE A 338 -19.68 -2.31 -11.59
CA PHE A 338 -20.84 -1.42 -11.81
C PHE A 338 -21.64 -1.77 -13.06
N LEU A 339 -21.02 -2.33 -14.09
CA LEU A 339 -21.68 -2.69 -15.33
C LEU A 339 -22.33 -4.07 -15.27
N TYR A 340 -21.65 -5.07 -14.70
CA TYR A 340 -22.05 -6.47 -14.86
C TYR A 340 -22.26 -7.22 -13.54
N ARG A 341 -21.62 -6.80 -12.42
CA ARG A 341 -21.57 -7.57 -11.16
C ARG A 341 -22.21 -6.88 -9.95
N ARG A 342 -22.99 -5.83 -10.20
CA ARG A 342 -23.63 -5.04 -9.14
C ARG A 342 -24.51 -5.87 -8.20
N ASN A 343 -25.11 -6.94 -8.72
CA ASN A 343 -25.97 -7.85 -7.96
C ASN A 343 -25.20 -8.95 -7.22
N GLY A 344 -23.94 -9.17 -7.55
CA GLY A 344 -23.06 -10.17 -6.94
C GLY A 344 -22.14 -10.85 -7.95
N TYR A 345 -21.30 -11.73 -7.44
CA TYR A 345 -20.34 -12.53 -8.19
C TYR A 345 -20.76 -14.00 -8.11
N GLU A 346 -21.18 -14.57 -9.24
CA GLU A 346 -21.62 -15.97 -9.34
C GLU A 346 -20.53 -16.81 -10.01
N GLU A 347 -20.12 -17.90 -9.38
CA GLU A 347 -19.07 -18.78 -9.90
C GLU A 347 -19.46 -19.43 -11.24
N SER A 348 -20.77 -19.69 -11.44
CA SER A 348 -21.30 -20.22 -12.69
C SER A 348 -21.00 -19.35 -13.93
N VAL A 349 -20.74 -18.07 -13.73
CA VAL A 349 -20.41 -17.14 -14.81
C VAL A 349 -18.99 -17.40 -15.35
N LEU A 350 -18.03 -17.75 -14.49
CA LEU A 350 -16.65 -18.02 -14.90
C LEU A 350 -16.55 -19.17 -15.90
N THR A 351 -17.45 -20.16 -15.80
CA THR A 351 -17.45 -21.32 -16.72
C THR A 351 -18.06 -20.97 -18.08
N ARG A 352 -18.83 -19.89 -18.20
CA ARG A 352 -19.50 -19.46 -19.42
C ARG A 352 -18.77 -18.38 -20.18
N GLU A 353 -17.91 -17.63 -19.49
CA GLU A 353 -17.16 -16.52 -20.07
C GLU A 353 -15.81 -16.99 -20.65
N PRO A 354 -15.22 -16.23 -21.59
CA PRO A 354 -13.90 -16.55 -22.16
C PRO A 354 -12.83 -16.66 -21.09
N GLN A 355 -11.97 -17.67 -21.20
CA GLN A 355 -10.85 -17.90 -20.28
C GLN A 355 -9.86 -16.73 -20.26
N ILE A 356 -9.72 -16.01 -21.36
CA ILE A 356 -8.90 -14.79 -21.50
C ILE A 356 -9.75 -13.73 -22.21
N LYS A 357 -9.96 -12.61 -21.55
CA LYS A 357 -10.69 -11.46 -22.12
C LYS A 357 -9.70 -10.46 -22.73
N VAL A 358 -9.36 -10.64 -24.00
CA VAL A 358 -8.35 -9.83 -24.69
C VAL A 358 -8.63 -8.35 -24.63
N LEU A 359 -9.89 -7.92 -24.82
CA LEU A 359 -10.29 -6.50 -24.78
C LEU A 359 -10.04 -5.87 -23.39
N THR A 360 -10.11 -6.65 -22.33
CA THR A 360 -9.75 -6.19 -20.98
C THR A 360 -8.27 -5.90 -20.87
N PHE A 361 -7.40 -6.72 -21.44
CA PHE A 361 -5.96 -6.43 -21.51
C PHE A 361 -5.66 -5.19 -22.35
N VAL A 362 -6.39 -4.97 -23.44
CA VAL A 362 -6.28 -3.71 -24.23
C VAL A 362 -6.63 -2.51 -23.34
N ALA A 363 -7.73 -2.57 -22.58
CA ALA A 363 -8.10 -1.51 -21.64
C ALA A 363 -7.01 -1.28 -20.57
N TRP A 364 -6.42 -2.35 -20.04
CA TRP A 364 -5.32 -2.29 -19.08
C TRP A 364 -4.07 -1.61 -19.68
N ILE A 365 -3.69 -1.98 -20.91
CA ILE A 365 -2.55 -1.37 -21.62
C ILE A 365 -2.80 0.13 -21.88
N ILE A 366 -4.01 0.50 -22.33
CA ILE A 366 -4.38 1.90 -22.57
C ILE A 366 -4.28 2.72 -21.29
N GLY A 367 -4.84 2.22 -20.17
CA GLY A 367 -4.74 2.88 -18.88
C GLY A 367 -3.30 3.01 -18.39
N SER A 368 -2.49 1.95 -18.52
CA SER A 368 -1.08 1.97 -18.18
C SER A 368 -0.28 2.96 -19.04
N ALA A 369 -0.56 3.01 -20.34
CA ALA A 369 0.09 3.94 -21.26
C ALA A 369 -0.20 5.40 -20.88
N VAL A 370 -1.44 5.73 -20.55
CA VAL A 370 -1.81 7.08 -20.09
C VAL A 370 -1.12 7.43 -18.76
N GLY A 371 -1.10 6.52 -17.79
CA GLY A 371 -0.35 6.73 -16.55
C GLY A 371 1.14 7.00 -16.81
N PHE A 372 1.76 6.26 -17.75
CA PHE A 372 3.14 6.50 -18.15
C PHE A 372 3.31 7.87 -18.84
N MET A 373 2.39 8.26 -19.71
CA MET A 373 2.42 9.57 -20.37
C MET A 373 2.30 10.72 -19.36
N THR A 374 1.47 10.55 -18.32
CA THR A 374 1.35 11.52 -17.21
C THR A 374 2.67 11.62 -16.43
N VAL A 375 3.33 10.50 -16.13
CA VAL A 375 4.66 10.50 -15.46
C VAL A 375 5.70 11.25 -16.30
N LYS A 376 5.66 11.11 -17.64
CA LYS A 376 6.58 11.80 -18.56
C LYS A 376 6.18 13.24 -18.87
N GLY A 377 5.04 13.72 -18.38
CA GLY A 377 4.52 15.05 -18.69
C GLY A 377 4.07 15.23 -20.15
N LEU A 378 3.84 14.13 -20.88
CA LEU A 378 3.39 14.16 -22.27
C LEU A 378 1.89 14.40 -22.41
N PHE A 379 1.12 13.86 -21.45
CA PHE A 379 -0.34 13.99 -21.41
C PHE A 379 -0.81 13.75 -19.98
N THR A 380 -1.81 14.49 -19.52
CA THR A 380 -2.43 14.27 -18.22
C THR A 380 -3.89 14.75 -18.19
N LEU A 381 -4.72 14.08 -17.42
CA LEU A 381 -6.09 14.45 -17.13
C LEU A 381 -6.21 15.14 -15.77
N THR A 382 -5.51 14.60 -14.75
CA THR A 382 -5.66 15.03 -13.35
C THR A 382 -4.35 15.46 -12.71
N THR A 383 -3.22 15.41 -13.42
CA THR A 383 -1.86 15.55 -12.90
C THR A 383 -1.38 14.40 -12.00
N ILE A 384 -2.23 13.41 -11.73
CA ILE A 384 -1.94 12.26 -10.87
C ILE A 384 -1.88 10.99 -11.74
N PRO A 385 -0.69 10.43 -12.04
CA PRO A 385 -0.52 9.32 -12.98
C PRO A 385 -1.40 8.10 -12.67
N SER A 386 -1.49 7.71 -11.41
CA SER A 386 -2.30 6.57 -10.99
C SER A 386 -3.81 6.81 -11.12
N LEU A 387 -4.26 8.05 -10.88
CA LEU A 387 -5.69 8.40 -11.07
C LEU A 387 -6.04 8.45 -12.55
N ASP A 388 -5.18 9.03 -13.39
CA ASP A 388 -5.34 9.05 -14.84
C ASP A 388 -5.44 7.63 -15.39
N SER A 389 -4.57 6.73 -14.93
CA SER A 389 -4.58 5.34 -15.37
C SER A 389 -5.83 4.57 -14.91
N ILE A 390 -6.32 4.80 -13.68
CA ILE A 390 -7.60 4.22 -13.18
C ILE A 390 -8.77 4.69 -14.05
N LEU A 391 -8.90 6.01 -14.24
CA LEU A 391 -10.02 6.59 -14.97
C LEU A 391 -10.05 6.13 -16.43
N VAL A 392 -8.90 6.18 -17.10
CA VAL A 392 -8.81 5.77 -18.51
C VAL A 392 -9.05 4.27 -18.67
N ALA A 393 -8.50 3.43 -17.81
CA ALA A 393 -8.77 1.99 -17.84
C ALA A 393 -10.24 1.67 -17.58
N CYS A 394 -10.89 2.37 -16.65
CA CYS A 394 -12.32 2.24 -16.38
C CYS A 394 -13.18 2.60 -17.63
N ILE A 395 -12.90 3.73 -18.26
CA ILE A 395 -13.62 4.20 -19.47
C ILE A 395 -13.33 3.26 -20.65
N ALA A 396 -12.07 2.89 -20.87
CA ALA A 396 -11.68 1.98 -21.95
C ALA A 396 -12.32 0.61 -21.78
N TYR A 397 -12.35 0.06 -20.57
CA TYR A 397 -13.05 -1.19 -20.29
C TYR A 397 -14.55 -1.08 -20.58
N ALA A 398 -15.20 -0.02 -20.09
CA ALA A 398 -16.64 0.19 -20.32
C ALA A 398 -17.00 0.36 -21.81
N ALA A 399 -16.12 0.93 -22.61
CA ALA A 399 -16.32 1.06 -24.06
C ALA A 399 -16.08 -0.26 -24.79
N LEU A 400 -14.95 -0.94 -24.49
CA LEU A 400 -14.55 -2.15 -25.19
C LEU A 400 -15.43 -3.37 -24.84
N SER A 401 -15.89 -3.49 -23.60
CA SER A 401 -16.76 -4.59 -23.18
C SER A 401 -18.11 -4.59 -23.96
N ARG A 402 -18.67 -3.42 -24.25
CA ARG A 402 -19.89 -3.30 -25.07
C ARG A 402 -19.71 -3.78 -26.52
N ILE A 403 -18.50 -3.62 -27.08
CA ILE A 403 -18.18 -4.12 -28.42
C ILE A 403 -18.05 -5.65 -28.40
N GLY A 404 -17.56 -6.22 -27.31
CA GLY A 404 -17.46 -7.67 -27.12
C GLY A 404 -18.81 -8.37 -26.97
N ASP A 405 -19.77 -7.72 -26.30
CA ASP A 405 -21.11 -8.26 -26.06
C ASP A 405 -22.03 -8.18 -27.31
N SER A 406 -21.65 -7.40 -28.31
CA SER A 406 -22.39 -7.25 -29.57
C SER A 406 -22.05 -8.31 -30.63
N LYS A 407 -21.17 -9.26 -30.33
CA LYS A 407 -20.79 -10.41 -31.18
C LYS A 407 -21.23 -11.71 -30.53
#